data_eeda9b071cbef66b882936b8bfa31690
#
_entry.id   eeda9b071cbef66b882936b8bfa31690
#
_cell.length_a   1.000
_cell.length_b   1.000
_cell.length_c   1.000
_cell.angle_alpha   90.00
_cell.angle_beta   90.00
_cell.angle_gamma   90.00
#
_symmetry.space_group_name_H-M   'P 1'
#
loop_
_entity.id
_entity.type
_entity.pdbx_description
1 polymer ?
#
loop_
_entity_poly.entity_id
_entity_poly.type
_entity_poly.pdbx_seq_one_letter_code
_entity_poly.pdbx_strand_id
1 'polypeptide(L)'
;PEDEGISLAQALIERGSKHVLLIAGNEDSQRRTSDTAKAQLERRGVKVIANLGYSAQMSDALAQLAQTQAADAVLLVLKGPQARSVIPQLALANLAQLPRYASSQITSGTGKPADDMALDGTIFPTEPWLIRNVQGLPSQASAASQVDTAKGPAARLFAFGVDAWRLTAYLEHLAQQPNASIRGATGQLSLDGFGNVLRRPAWSRFSGGIAVPLADGAR
;
A
#
# COMPACT_ATOMS: atom_id res chain seq x y z
N PRO A 1 0.37 -6.45 8.21
CA PRO A 1 0.02 -5.06 8.56
C PRO A 1 1.25 -4.22 8.87
N GLU A 2 2.15 -4.68 9.74
CA GLU A 2 3.32 -3.92 10.19
C GLU A 2 4.29 -3.60 9.05
N ASP A 3 4.70 -4.57 8.27
CA ASP A 3 5.59 -4.37 7.11
C ASP A 3 5.01 -3.40 6.10
N GLU A 4 3.68 -3.44 5.92
CA GLU A 4 2.99 -2.50 5.06
C GLU A 4 3.00 -1.08 5.66
N GLY A 5 2.77 -0.95 6.96
CA GLY A 5 2.87 0.33 7.67
C GLY A 5 4.26 0.95 7.54
N ILE A 6 5.32 0.13 7.67
CA ILE A 6 6.70 0.57 7.45
C ILE A 6 6.90 1.05 6.01
N SER A 7 6.42 0.28 5.03
CA SER A 7 6.57 0.61 3.60
C SER A 7 5.86 1.91 3.23
N LEU A 8 4.65 2.13 3.77
CA LEU A 8 3.86 3.36 3.58
C LEU A 8 4.57 4.58 4.19
N ALA A 9 5.06 4.45 5.42
CA ALA A 9 5.82 5.52 6.07
C ALA A 9 7.08 5.86 5.28
N GLN A 10 7.83 4.85 4.83
CA GLN A 10 9.02 5.06 4.03
C GLN A 10 8.72 5.79 2.72
N ALA A 11 7.65 5.43 2.01
CA ALA A 11 7.25 6.10 0.79
C ALA A 11 6.93 7.59 1.00
N LEU A 12 6.22 7.92 2.10
CA LEU A 12 5.93 9.31 2.47
C LEU A 12 7.20 10.10 2.83
N ILE A 13 8.13 9.48 3.57
CA ILE A 13 9.41 10.08 3.95
C ILE A 13 10.28 10.36 2.70
N GLU A 14 10.41 9.37 1.80
CA GLU A 14 11.15 9.49 0.54
C GLU A 14 10.57 10.59 -0.36
N ARG A 15 9.27 10.82 -0.30
CA ARG A 15 8.57 11.91 -0.99
C ARG A 15 8.80 13.28 -0.36
N GLY A 16 9.38 13.32 0.82
CA GLY A 16 9.66 14.56 1.55
C GLY A 16 8.49 15.11 2.35
N SER A 17 7.45 14.29 2.60
CA SER A 17 6.31 14.70 3.44
C SER A 17 6.78 15.09 4.85
N LYS A 18 6.18 16.13 5.40
CA LYS A 18 6.46 16.65 6.74
C LYS A 18 5.24 16.63 7.66
N HIS A 19 4.04 16.75 7.08
CA HIS A 19 2.78 16.88 7.80
C HIS A 19 1.73 15.96 7.18
N VAL A 20 1.52 14.79 7.77
CA VAL A 20 0.64 13.75 7.24
C VAL A 20 -0.69 13.74 7.97
N LEU A 21 -1.79 13.81 7.21
CA LEU A 21 -3.12 13.46 7.67
C LEU A 21 -3.31 11.95 7.52
N LEU A 22 -3.58 11.22 8.60
CA LEU A 22 -3.83 9.79 8.61
C LEU A 22 -5.31 9.54 8.86
N ILE A 23 -5.93 8.70 8.01
CA ILE A 23 -7.32 8.24 8.17
C ILE A 23 -7.33 6.71 8.11
N ALA A 24 -7.83 6.06 9.16
CA ALA A 24 -7.80 4.62 9.30
C ALA A 24 -9.17 4.04 9.63
N GLY A 25 -9.45 2.85 9.11
CA GLY A 25 -10.60 2.06 9.51
C GLY A 25 -10.40 1.41 10.89
N ASN A 26 -11.47 0.77 11.39
CA ASN A 26 -11.52 0.25 12.75
C ASN A 26 -11.16 -1.24 12.88
N GLU A 27 -10.85 -1.92 11.76
CA GLU A 27 -10.43 -3.33 11.81
C GLU A 27 -9.03 -3.47 12.40
N ASP A 28 -8.76 -4.59 13.02
CA ASP A 28 -7.45 -4.85 13.67
C ASP A 28 -6.28 -4.66 12.72
N SER A 29 -6.37 -5.19 11.50
CA SER A 29 -5.33 -5.02 10.48
C SER A 29 -5.11 -3.56 10.08
N GLN A 30 -6.19 -2.76 10.00
CA GLN A 30 -6.11 -1.33 9.68
C GLN A 30 -5.46 -0.55 10.83
N ARG A 31 -5.85 -0.82 12.07
CA ARG A 31 -5.24 -0.20 13.26
C ARG A 31 -3.74 -0.50 13.32
N ARG A 32 -3.36 -1.79 13.22
CA ARG A 32 -1.94 -2.19 13.27
C ARG A 32 -1.10 -1.54 12.15
N THR A 33 -1.64 -1.47 10.93
CA THR A 33 -0.96 -0.77 9.82
C THR A 33 -0.80 0.72 10.11
N SER A 34 -1.87 1.39 10.59
CA SER A 34 -1.86 2.82 10.88
C SER A 34 -0.93 3.17 12.04
N ASP A 35 -0.96 2.40 13.13
CA ASP A 35 -0.12 2.62 14.30
C ASP A 35 1.36 2.44 13.97
N THR A 36 1.69 1.42 13.17
CA THR A 36 3.05 1.20 12.70
C THR A 36 3.52 2.32 11.77
N ALA A 37 2.69 2.72 10.81
CA ALA A 37 3.03 3.83 9.91
C ALA A 37 3.25 5.13 10.69
N LYS A 38 2.36 5.46 11.62
CA LYS A 38 2.49 6.63 12.50
C LYS A 38 3.79 6.60 13.28
N ALA A 39 4.09 5.50 13.97
CA ALA A 39 5.31 5.37 14.76
C ALA A 39 6.58 5.53 13.91
N GLN A 40 6.59 5.00 12.67
CA GLN A 40 7.72 5.14 11.77
C GLN A 40 7.87 6.58 11.24
N LEU A 41 6.78 7.25 10.89
CA LEU A 41 6.77 8.65 10.46
C LEU A 41 7.35 9.55 11.57
N GLU A 42 6.82 9.42 12.78
CA GLU A 42 7.24 10.23 13.94
C GLU A 42 8.71 10.00 14.30
N ARG A 43 9.21 8.76 14.27
CA ARG A 43 10.63 8.44 14.46
C ARG A 43 11.56 9.14 13.48
N ARG A 44 11.06 9.45 12.28
CA ARG A 44 11.81 10.13 11.21
C ARG A 44 11.52 11.62 11.12
N GLY A 45 10.86 12.19 12.14
CA GLY A 45 10.56 13.62 12.23
C GLY A 45 9.43 14.10 11.34
N VAL A 46 8.62 13.19 10.80
CA VAL A 46 7.39 13.54 10.07
C VAL A 46 6.24 13.63 11.08
N LYS A 47 5.55 14.75 11.10
CA LYS A 47 4.44 14.97 12.02
C LYS A 47 3.15 14.36 11.48
N VAL A 48 2.52 13.47 12.22
CA VAL A 48 1.13 13.07 11.97
C VAL A 48 0.24 14.11 12.63
N ILE A 49 -0.29 15.03 11.81
CA ILE A 49 -1.05 16.19 12.31
C ILE A 49 -2.43 15.81 12.85
N ALA A 50 -3.01 14.75 12.30
CA ALA A 50 -4.23 14.13 12.80
C ALA A 50 -4.25 12.64 12.44
N ASN A 51 -4.81 11.84 13.34
CA ASN A 51 -5.11 10.42 13.13
C ASN A 51 -6.62 10.24 13.34
N LEU A 52 -7.38 10.20 12.23
CA LEU A 52 -8.82 10.15 12.26
C LEU A 52 -9.32 8.71 12.04
N GLY A 53 -10.21 8.26 12.88
CA GLY A 53 -10.99 7.04 12.64
C GLY A 53 -11.98 7.25 11.50
N TYR A 54 -12.13 6.25 10.63
CA TYR A 54 -13.11 6.28 9.56
C TYR A 54 -14.54 6.46 10.10
N SER A 55 -15.25 7.39 9.49
CA SER A 55 -16.69 7.56 9.58
C SER A 55 -17.25 7.84 8.18
N ALA A 56 -18.49 7.48 7.94
CA ALA A 56 -19.15 7.80 6.67
C ALA A 56 -19.33 9.31 6.46
N GLN A 57 -19.36 10.07 7.56
CA GLN A 57 -19.47 11.53 7.56
C GLN A 57 -18.26 12.14 8.26
N MET A 58 -17.32 12.65 7.47
CA MET A 58 -16.05 13.23 7.94
C MET A 58 -15.88 14.69 7.48
N SER A 59 -16.80 15.22 6.69
CA SER A 59 -16.66 16.54 6.03
C SER A 59 -16.33 17.66 7.01
N ASP A 60 -17.02 17.72 8.15
CA ASP A 60 -16.83 18.79 9.14
C ASP A 60 -15.45 18.69 9.82
N ALA A 61 -15.06 17.47 10.22
CA ALA A 61 -13.75 17.23 10.83
C ALA A 61 -12.60 17.56 9.85
N LEU A 62 -12.75 17.20 8.57
CA LEU A 62 -11.77 17.49 7.54
C LEU A 62 -11.71 18.99 7.23
N ALA A 63 -12.84 19.69 7.16
CA ALA A 63 -12.89 21.12 6.94
C ALA A 63 -12.26 21.90 8.08
N GLN A 64 -12.53 21.51 9.33
CA GLN A 64 -11.92 22.10 10.50
C GLN A 64 -10.39 21.89 10.52
N LEU A 65 -9.94 20.70 10.19
CA LEU A 65 -8.53 20.35 10.11
C LEU A 65 -7.82 21.18 9.02
N ALA A 66 -8.42 21.31 7.86
CA ALA A 66 -7.86 22.10 6.75
C ALA A 66 -7.68 23.57 7.10
N GLN A 67 -8.51 24.12 8.00
CA GLN A 67 -8.40 25.52 8.48
C GLN A 67 -7.31 25.70 9.55
N THR A 68 -7.05 24.66 10.34
CA THR A 68 -6.19 24.76 11.53
C THR A 68 -4.78 24.20 11.33
N GLN A 69 -4.61 23.30 10.37
CA GLN A 69 -3.34 22.61 10.15
C GLN A 69 -3.09 22.40 8.64
N ALA A 70 -1.83 22.60 8.24
CA ALA A 70 -1.40 22.37 6.86
C ALA A 70 -0.88 20.95 6.71
N ALA A 71 -1.68 20.05 6.11
CA ALA A 71 -1.21 18.76 5.62
C ALA A 71 -0.46 18.92 4.31
N ASP A 72 0.53 18.08 4.06
CA ASP A 72 1.21 17.96 2.76
C ASP A 72 1.02 16.59 2.10
N ALA A 73 0.45 15.64 2.81
CA ALA A 73 0.05 14.33 2.28
C ALA A 73 -1.10 13.72 3.11
N VAL A 74 -1.82 12.79 2.49
CA VAL A 74 -2.87 11.99 3.13
C VAL A 74 -2.49 10.52 3.07
N LEU A 75 -2.55 9.83 4.22
CA LEU A 75 -2.41 8.38 4.33
C LEU A 75 -3.77 7.75 4.66
N LEU A 76 -4.26 6.89 3.76
CA LEU A 76 -5.54 6.19 3.87
C LEU A 76 -5.31 4.71 4.20
N VAL A 77 -5.58 4.28 5.41
CA VAL A 77 -5.56 2.87 5.79
C VAL A 77 -7.00 2.36 5.78
N LEU A 78 -7.57 2.26 4.57
CA LEU A 78 -8.98 2.04 4.31
C LEU A 78 -9.19 0.95 3.26
N LYS A 79 -10.34 0.28 3.31
CA LYS A 79 -10.87 -0.54 2.21
C LYS A 79 -11.42 0.35 1.09
N GLY A 80 -11.52 -0.20 -0.13
CA GLY A 80 -12.03 0.54 -1.30
C GLY A 80 -13.36 1.26 -1.05
N PRO A 81 -14.42 0.60 -0.53
CA PRO A 81 -15.70 1.28 -0.24
C PRO A 81 -15.56 2.44 0.76
N GLN A 82 -14.71 2.29 1.78
CA GLN A 82 -14.44 3.35 2.75
C GLN A 82 -13.71 4.53 2.09
N ALA A 83 -12.69 4.24 1.28
CA ALA A 83 -11.93 5.27 0.56
C ALA A 83 -12.80 6.03 -0.44
N ARG A 84 -13.69 5.32 -1.18
CA ARG A 84 -14.67 5.95 -2.08
C ARG A 84 -15.60 6.93 -1.36
N SER A 85 -15.92 6.66 -0.10
CA SER A 85 -16.72 7.57 0.73
C SER A 85 -15.91 8.79 1.21
N VAL A 86 -14.64 8.60 1.56
CA VAL A 86 -13.80 9.64 2.18
C VAL A 86 -13.18 10.60 1.14
N ILE A 87 -12.72 10.10 -0.01
CA ILE A 87 -11.98 10.92 -0.98
C ILE A 87 -12.79 12.11 -1.50
N PRO A 88 -14.09 11.99 -1.84
CA PRO A 88 -14.90 13.16 -2.20
C PRO A 88 -14.99 14.19 -1.06
N GLN A 89 -15.01 13.75 0.20
CA GLN A 89 -15.06 14.64 1.35
C GLN A 89 -13.74 15.39 1.56
N LEU A 90 -12.59 14.77 1.23
CA LEU A 90 -11.30 15.48 1.16
C LEU A 90 -11.35 16.60 0.13
N ALA A 91 -11.98 16.37 -1.03
CA ALA A 91 -12.13 17.39 -2.04
C ALA A 91 -13.00 18.58 -1.56
N LEU A 92 -14.11 18.31 -0.89
CA LEU A 92 -14.95 19.34 -0.28
C LEU A 92 -14.23 20.16 0.79
N ALA A 93 -13.26 19.56 1.48
CA ALA A 93 -12.42 20.23 2.47
C ALA A 93 -11.19 20.95 1.87
N ASN A 94 -11.09 21.09 0.54
CA ASN A 94 -9.96 21.66 -0.19
C ASN A 94 -8.63 20.88 -0.01
N LEU A 95 -8.70 19.57 0.26
CA LEU A 95 -7.56 18.67 0.41
C LEU A 95 -7.35 17.76 -0.81
N ALA A 96 -8.07 18.02 -1.93
CA ALA A 96 -8.02 17.20 -3.15
C ALA A 96 -6.63 17.12 -3.80
N GLN A 97 -5.86 18.21 -3.70
CA GLN A 97 -4.54 18.33 -4.34
C GLN A 97 -3.42 17.63 -3.57
N LEU A 98 -3.67 17.22 -2.34
CA LEU A 98 -2.68 16.51 -1.56
C LEU A 98 -2.39 15.13 -2.16
N PRO A 99 -1.12 14.72 -2.25
CA PRO A 99 -0.79 13.36 -2.62
C PRO A 99 -1.41 12.37 -1.64
N ARG A 100 -2.08 11.35 -2.18
CA ARG A 100 -2.76 10.31 -1.41
C ARG A 100 -2.01 8.99 -1.50
N TYR A 101 -1.66 8.46 -0.35
CA TYR A 101 -1.14 7.11 -0.18
C TYR A 101 -2.16 6.26 0.54
N ALA A 102 -2.25 4.98 0.19
CA ALA A 102 -3.17 4.07 0.85
C ALA A 102 -2.54 2.71 1.12
N SER A 103 -3.11 1.96 2.06
CA SER A 103 -2.78 0.55 2.24
C SER A 103 -3.30 -0.29 1.05
N SER A 104 -2.73 -1.47 0.83
CA SER A 104 -3.17 -2.41 -0.21
C SER A 104 -4.64 -2.82 -0.07
N GLN A 105 -5.23 -2.66 1.11
CA GLN A 105 -6.66 -2.91 1.37
C GLN A 105 -7.58 -1.99 0.56
N ILE A 106 -7.07 -0.89 0.00
CA ILE A 106 -7.85 -0.01 -0.89
C ILE A 106 -8.39 -0.75 -2.12
N THR A 107 -7.76 -1.85 -2.53
CA THR A 107 -8.23 -2.69 -3.63
C THR A 107 -9.38 -3.63 -3.24
N SER A 108 -9.69 -3.78 -1.96
CA SER A 108 -10.79 -4.59 -1.47
C SER A 108 -12.13 -3.96 -1.83
N GLY A 109 -12.99 -4.73 -2.47
CA GLY A 109 -14.30 -4.25 -2.91
C GLY A 109 -14.24 -3.30 -4.12
N THR A 110 -13.17 -3.36 -4.90
CA THR A 110 -13.00 -2.68 -6.18
C THR A 110 -13.19 -3.66 -7.35
N GLY A 111 -13.10 -3.17 -8.57
CA GLY A 111 -13.19 -3.96 -9.78
C GLY A 111 -14.25 -3.48 -10.77
N LYS A 112 -14.96 -2.40 -10.41
CA LYS A 112 -15.85 -1.67 -11.33
C LYS A 112 -15.24 -0.29 -11.59
N PRO A 113 -14.57 -0.08 -12.72
CA PRO A 113 -13.84 1.17 -12.99
C PRO A 113 -14.68 2.43 -12.77
N ALA A 114 -15.95 2.42 -13.16
CA ALA A 114 -16.84 3.57 -12.96
C ALA A 114 -17.01 3.95 -11.49
N ASP A 115 -17.10 2.97 -10.58
CA ASP A 115 -17.24 3.19 -9.14
C ASP A 115 -15.90 3.60 -8.52
N ASP A 116 -14.80 3.08 -9.09
CA ASP A 116 -13.45 3.23 -8.54
C ASP A 116 -12.73 4.50 -9.03
N MET A 117 -13.33 5.27 -9.96
CA MET A 117 -12.79 6.56 -10.41
C MET A 117 -12.56 7.55 -9.26
N ALA A 118 -13.34 7.47 -8.18
CA ALA A 118 -13.13 8.27 -6.99
C ALA A 118 -11.74 8.02 -6.32
N LEU A 119 -11.13 6.86 -6.57
CA LEU A 119 -9.82 6.49 -6.04
C LEU A 119 -8.66 7.04 -6.87
N ASP A 120 -8.91 7.62 -8.04
CA ASP A 120 -7.88 8.08 -8.98
C ASP A 120 -6.85 8.99 -8.32
N GLY A 121 -5.60 8.77 -8.69
CA GLY A 121 -4.45 9.47 -8.12
C GLY A 121 -3.91 8.86 -6.81
N THR A 122 -4.63 7.93 -6.17
CA THR A 122 -4.17 7.30 -4.93
C THR A 122 -3.11 6.23 -5.22
N ILE A 123 -1.97 6.32 -4.52
CA ILE A 123 -0.81 5.44 -4.64
C ILE A 123 -0.87 4.39 -3.51
N PHE A 124 -0.59 3.14 -3.83
CA PHE A 124 -0.66 2.05 -2.87
C PHE A 124 0.33 0.91 -3.20
N PRO A 125 0.79 0.15 -2.18
CA PRO A 125 1.65 -1.01 -2.40
C PRO A 125 0.87 -2.17 -3.02
N THR A 126 1.53 -2.90 -3.92
CA THR A 126 0.94 -4.04 -4.61
C THR A 126 1.97 -5.14 -4.86
N GLU A 127 1.50 -6.35 -5.06
CA GLU A 127 2.32 -7.48 -5.43
C GLU A 127 2.69 -7.38 -6.92
N PRO A 128 4.00 -7.34 -7.30
CA PRO A 128 4.40 -7.14 -8.68
C PRO A 128 3.84 -8.21 -9.63
N TRP A 129 3.72 -9.46 -9.19
CA TRP A 129 3.25 -10.56 -10.02
C TRP A 129 1.78 -10.42 -10.47
N LEU A 130 0.97 -9.70 -9.70
CA LEU A 130 -0.44 -9.44 -10.04
C LEU A 130 -0.62 -8.37 -11.11
N ILE A 131 0.39 -7.54 -11.34
CA ILE A 131 0.29 -6.37 -12.21
C ILE A 131 1.29 -6.36 -13.36
N ARG A 132 2.33 -7.18 -13.30
CA ARG A 132 3.38 -7.28 -14.33
C ARG A 132 4.05 -8.65 -14.31
N ASN A 133 4.77 -8.97 -15.39
CA ASN A 133 5.61 -10.16 -15.41
C ASN A 133 6.80 -10.00 -14.47
N VAL A 134 7.08 -11.04 -13.69
CA VAL A 134 8.25 -11.15 -12.81
C VAL A 134 9.20 -12.16 -13.42
N GLN A 135 10.43 -11.76 -13.63
CA GLN A 135 11.46 -12.63 -14.23
C GLN A 135 11.65 -13.92 -13.41
N GLY A 136 11.63 -15.05 -14.09
CA GLY A 136 11.79 -16.36 -13.46
C GLY A 136 10.51 -16.92 -12.84
N LEU A 137 9.36 -16.28 -13.07
CA LEU A 137 8.04 -16.78 -12.72
C LEU A 137 7.14 -16.87 -13.95
N PRO A 138 6.21 -17.84 -14.00
CA PRO A 138 5.16 -17.83 -15.02
C PRO A 138 4.31 -16.55 -14.83
N SER A 139 3.71 -16.06 -15.92
CA SER A 139 2.77 -14.95 -15.80
C SER A 139 1.54 -15.34 -14.98
N GLN A 140 0.92 -14.35 -14.32
CA GLN A 140 -0.32 -14.59 -13.55
C GLN A 140 -1.40 -15.24 -14.43
N ALA A 141 -1.54 -14.82 -15.69
CA ALA A 141 -2.50 -15.41 -16.63
C ALA A 141 -2.19 -16.89 -16.93
N SER A 142 -0.90 -17.24 -17.11
CA SER A 142 -0.48 -18.62 -17.33
C SER A 142 -0.75 -19.50 -16.10
N ALA A 143 -0.45 -19.02 -14.92
CA ALA A 143 -0.74 -19.76 -13.68
C ALA A 143 -2.26 -19.91 -13.47
N ALA A 144 -3.03 -18.85 -13.71
CA ALA A 144 -4.49 -18.85 -13.57
C ALA A 144 -5.21 -19.83 -14.53
N SER A 145 -4.60 -20.17 -15.67
CA SER A 145 -5.13 -21.18 -16.59
C SER A 145 -4.98 -22.61 -16.06
N GLN A 146 -4.08 -22.84 -15.12
CA GLN A 146 -3.75 -24.14 -14.57
C GLN A 146 -4.25 -24.34 -13.12
N VAL A 147 -4.30 -23.27 -12.34
CA VAL A 147 -4.60 -23.33 -10.91
C VAL A 147 -5.62 -22.24 -10.54
N ASP A 148 -6.75 -22.64 -10.02
CA ASP A 148 -7.84 -21.70 -9.67
C ASP A 148 -7.46 -20.69 -8.60
N THR A 149 -6.58 -21.06 -7.68
CA THR A 149 -6.09 -20.14 -6.63
C THR A 149 -5.15 -19.04 -7.16
N ALA A 150 -4.68 -19.16 -8.41
CA ALA A 150 -3.85 -18.12 -9.05
C ALA A 150 -4.66 -16.95 -9.63
N LYS A 151 -5.99 -16.92 -9.43
CA LYS A 151 -6.88 -15.87 -9.92
C LYS A 151 -7.78 -15.31 -8.84
N GLY A 152 -8.37 -14.15 -9.12
CA GLY A 152 -9.30 -13.49 -8.21
C GLY A 152 -8.65 -13.13 -6.86
N PRO A 153 -9.44 -13.06 -5.78
CA PRO A 153 -8.94 -12.69 -4.45
C PRO A 153 -7.86 -13.63 -3.88
N ALA A 154 -7.86 -14.91 -4.31
CA ALA A 154 -6.87 -15.90 -3.86
C ALA A 154 -5.49 -15.72 -4.50
N ALA A 155 -5.39 -15.03 -5.65
CA ALA A 155 -4.12 -14.84 -6.37
C ALA A 155 -3.03 -14.19 -5.52
N ARG A 156 -3.40 -13.31 -4.60
CA ARG A 156 -2.48 -12.69 -3.65
C ARG A 156 -1.85 -13.74 -2.73
N LEU A 157 -2.66 -14.62 -2.15
CA LEU A 157 -2.16 -15.71 -1.28
C LEU A 157 -1.32 -16.71 -2.08
N PHE A 158 -1.70 -16.99 -3.31
CA PHE A 158 -0.90 -17.81 -4.21
C PHE A 158 0.49 -17.21 -4.44
N ALA A 159 0.58 -15.89 -4.71
CA ALA A 159 1.85 -15.18 -4.85
C ALA A 159 2.73 -15.29 -3.60
N PHE A 160 2.15 -15.21 -2.39
CA PHE A 160 2.87 -15.44 -1.14
C PHE A 160 3.39 -16.88 -1.03
N GLY A 161 2.61 -17.87 -1.45
CA GLY A 161 3.04 -19.29 -1.49
C GLY A 161 4.21 -19.52 -2.45
N VAL A 162 4.17 -18.88 -3.62
CA VAL A 162 5.29 -18.92 -4.59
C VAL A 162 6.57 -18.36 -3.96
N ASP A 163 6.48 -17.24 -3.26
CA ASP A 163 7.65 -16.65 -2.62
C ASP A 163 8.15 -17.48 -1.43
N ALA A 164 7.28 -18.08 -0.65
CA ALA A 164 7.67 -18.98 0.41
C ALA A 164 8.49 -20.17 -0.14
N TRP A 165 8.04 -20.77 -1.24
CA TRP A 165 8.79 -21.83 -1.92
C TRP A 165 10.12 -21.32 -2.49
N ARG A 166 10.15 -20.17 -3.13
CA ARG A 166 11.40 -19.59 -3.66
C ARG A 166 12.41 -19.27 -2.58
N LEU A 167 11.97 -18.75 -1.44
CA LEU A 167 12.85 -18.45 -0.32
C LEU A 167 13.59 -19.68 0.16
N THR A 168 12.97 -20.87 0.18
CA THR A 168 13.67 -22.11 0.57
C THR A 168 14.82 -22.44 -0.38
N ALA A 169 14.65 -22.19 -1.70
CA ALA A 169 15.68 -22.46 -2.70
C ALA A 169 16.83 -21.43 -2.68
N TYR A 170 16.57 -20.21 -2.24
CA TYR A 170 17.55 -19.11 -2.24
C TYR A 170 18.01 -18.72 -0.82
N LEU A 171 17.60 -19.44 0.21
CA LEU A 171 17.86 -19.08 1.60
C LEU A 171 19.35 -18.95 1.91
N GLU A 172 20.15 -19.91 1.46
CA GLU A 172 21.60 -19.91 1.65
C GLU A 172 22.25 -18.67 0.99
N HIS A 173 21.88 -18.37 -0.25
CA HIS A 173 22.37 -17.20 -0.96
C HIS A 173 22.02 -15.89 -0.23
N LEU A 174 20.78 -15.77 0.25
CA LEU A 174 20.30 -14.60 0.98
C LEU A 174 20.97 -14.44 2.35
N ALA A 175 21.31 -15.56 3.01
CA ALA A 175 21.94 -15.56 4.32
C ALA A 175 23.45 -15.27 4.27
N GLN A 176 24.15 -15.73 3.22
CA GLN A 176 25.60 -15.59 3.11
C GLN A 176 26.06 -14.26 2.51
N GLN A 177 25.22 -13.58 1.75
CA GLN A 177 25.60 -12.34 1.07
C GLN A 177 24.89 -11.14 1.69
N PRO A 178 25.61 -10.20 2.30
CA PRO A 178 25.05 -8.94 2.78
C PRO A 178 24.32 -8.20 1.65
N ASN A 179 23.12 -7.73 1.90
CA ASN A 179 22.27 -7.03 0.95
C ASN A 179 21.79 -7.86 -0.26
N ALA A 180 21.98 -9.20 -0.24
CA ALA A 180 21.40 -10.06 -1.27
C ALA A 180 19.87 -9.91 -1.28
N SER A 181 19.30 -9.95 -2.48
CA SER A 181 17.85 -9.93 -2.66
C SER A 181 17.44 -10.70 -3.90
N ILE A 182 16.23 -11.22 -3.89
CA ILE A 182 15.61 -11.89 -5.03
C ILE A 182 14.32 -11.17 -5.43
N ARG A 183 14.00 -11.23 -6.71
CA ARG A 183 12.71 -10.76 -7.22
C ARG A 183 11.66 -11.83 -6.94
N GLY A 184 10.76 -11.55 -6.03
CA GLY A 184 9.63 -12.43 -5.69
C GLY A 184 8.35 -12.03 -6.39
N ALA A 185 7.34 -12.87 -6.25
CA ALA A 185 5.98 -12.62 -6.72
C ALA A 185 5.33 -11.45 -5.95
N THR A 186 5.67 -11.30 -4.67
CA THR A 186 5.09 -10.29 -3.78
C THR A 186 5.96 -9.04 -3.60
N GLY A 187 7.16 -9.01 -4.15
CA GLY A 187 8.11 -7.89 -4.04
C GLY A 187 9.56 -8.33 -4.15
N GLN A 188 10.45 -7.40 -3.89
CA GLN A 188 11.86 -7.71 -3.69
C GLN A 188 12.05 -8.27 -2.28
N LEU A 189 12.60 -9.46 -2.18
CA LEU A 189 12.78 -10.20 -0.92
C LEU A 189 14.25 -10.19 -0.52
N SER A 190 14.53 -9.94 0.75
CA SER A 190 15.85 -10.00 1.36
C SER A 190 15.72 -10.51 2.80
N LEU A 191 16.83 -10.73 3.46
CA LEU A 191 16.85 -11.06 4.90
C LEU A 191 17.45 -9.88 5.67
N ASP A 192 16.95 -9.67 6.89
CA ASP A 192 17.63 -8.83 7.87
C ASP A 192 18.74 -9.62 8.60
N GLY A 193 19.47 -8.93 9.49
CA GLY A 193 20.53 -9.55 10.27
C GLY A 193 20.08 -10.63 11.27
N PHE A 194 18.77 -10.79 11.46
CA PHE A 194 18.15 -11.79 12.34
C PHE A 194 17.51 -12.95 11.58
N GLY A 195 17.57 -12.93 10.23
CA GLY A 195 16.95 -13.94 9.38
C GLY A 195 15.47 -13.70 9.09
N ASN A 196 14.90 -12.54 9.45
CA ASN A 196 13.54 -12.22 9.06
C ASN A 196 13.49 -11.80 7.59
N VAL A 197 12.43 -12.22 6.90
CA VAL A 197 12.19 -11.86 5.51
C VAL A 197 11.70 -10.41 5.43
N LEU A 198 12.49 -9.57 4.79
CA LEU A 198 12.10 -8.22 4.41
C LEU A 198 11.49 -8.24 3.01
N ARG A 199 10.39 -7.51 2.84
CA ARG A 199 9.70 -7.40 1.56
C ARG A 199 9.55 -5.94 1.16
N ARG A 200 10.04 -5.60 -0.04
CA ARG A 200 9.80 -4.29 -0.66
C ARG A 200 8.76 -4.49 -1.76
N PRO A 201 7.52 -4.01 -1.59
CA PRO A 201 6.44 -4.17 -2.57
C PRO A 201 6.70 -3.35 -3.84
N ALA A 202 6.00 -3.69 -4.92
CA ALA A 202 5.79 -2.77 -6.03
C ALA A 202 4.73 -1.73 -5.64
N TRP A 203 4.57 -0.71 -6.49
CA TRP A 203 3.60 0.36 -6.26
C TRP A 203 2.69 0.51 -7.47
N SER A 204 1.45 0.82 -7.22
CA SER A 204 0.43 1.14 -8.21
C SER A 204 -0.26 2.45 -7.86
N ARG A 205 -0.92 3.02 -8.87
CA ARG A 205 -1.79 4.18 -8.71
C ARG A 205 -3.13 3.90 -9.39
N PHE A 206 -4.22 4.35 -8.81
CA PHE A 206 -5.49 4.36 -9.52
C PHE A 206 -5.49 5.42 -10.62
N SER A 207 -5.93 5.01 -11.81
CA SER A 207 -6.08 5.88 -12.99
C SER A 207 -7.23 5.34 -13.86
N GLY A 208 -8.27 6.15 -14.06
CA GLY A 208 -9.48 5.72 -14.75
C GLY A 208 -10.22 4.58 -14.04
N GLY A 209 -10.14 4.55 -12.70
CA GLY A 209 -10.77 3.52 -11.86
C GLY A 209 -10.06 2.16 -11.87
N ILE A 210 -8.87 2.05 -12.42
CA ILE A 210 -8.07 0.82 -12.45
C ILE A 210 -6.68 1.03 -11.82
N ALA A 211 -6.14 -0.04 -11.25
CA ALA A 211 -4.78 -0.03 -10.74
C ALA A 211 -3.76 -0.07 -11.88
N VAL A 212 -2.90 0.94 -11.98
CA VAL A 212 -1.84 1.03 -12.98
C VAL A 212 -0.48 0.95 -12.27
N PRO A 213 0.44 0.06 -12.72
CA PRO A 213 1.75 -0.04 -12.14
C PRO A 213 2.52 1.28 -12.23
N LEU A 214 3.21 1.65 -11.15
CA LEU A 214 4.22 2.70 -11.19
C LEU A 214 5.57 2.11 -11.57
N ALA A 215 6.37 2.88 -12.32
CA ALA A 215 7.76 2.53 -12.55
C ALA A 215 8.54 2.48 -11.22
N ASP A 216 9.52 1.59 -11.12
CA ASP A 216 10.37 1.52 -9.93
C ASP A 216 11.08 2.88 -9.75
N GLY A 217 10.88 3.53 -8.59
CA GLY A 217 11.36 4.88 -8.29
C GLY A 217 10.38 6.03 -8.59
N ALA A 218 9.27 5.80 -9.26
CA ALA A 218 8.24 6.82 -9.56
C ALA A 218 7.18 6.93 -8.44
N ARG A 219 7.61 7.14 -7.20
CA ARG A 219 6.75 7.28 -6.04
C ARG A 219 6.42 8.73 -5.73
#